data_212a7914efbee3e23a3542112308d131
#
_entry.id   212a7914efbee3e23a3542112308d131
#
_cell.length_a   1.000
_cell.length_b   1.000
_cell.length_c   1.000
_cell.angle_alpha   90.00
_cell.angle_beta   90.00
_cell.angle_gamma   90.00
#
_symmetry.space_group_name_H-M   'P 1'
#
loop_
_entity.id
_entity.type
_entity.pdbx_description
1 polymer ?
#
loop_
_entity_poly.entity_id
_entity_poly.type
_entity_poly.pdbx_seq_one_letter_code
_entity_poly.pdbx_strand_id
1 'polypeptide(L)'
;MAISRANVAAQIMEHLCNCAEHGYSQPGRHGTSGHCSVQTDTGIIKVTKGNRDCSSAVCEAWELSLAGSPYDGLITRYNWTGGMREMFVGSGLFSWQSVTANAARGDIYLDEENHTAMSLGGGKIGHFTGSETGGIDGEPGDQTGRESSIQDYYCGSWDGVLHYNGKADVGSASTPTGSGAPSGDVSELAARVIAGEFGNGDARKAALGDRYDEVQAEVNRILLGGSSGGSYDVDAMARRVIAGEFGNGDERKRRLGDRYSAVQRRVNEILDATGAGSTSMDVDAMARAVIRGDYGNGEERRRRLGSYYSIVQRRVNEMLS
;
A
#
# COMPACT_ATOMS: atom_id res chain seq x y z
N MET A 1 -18.10 -7.34 19.98
CA MET A 1 -17.86 -8.37 18.95
C MET A 1 -16.45 -8.20 18.45
N ALA A 2 -15.76 -9.29 18.12
CA ALA A 2 -14.46 -9.20 17.45
C ALA A 2 -14.66 -8.56 16.07
N ILE A 3 -13.81 -7.62 15.71
CA ILE A 3 -13.81 -6.99 14.38
C ILE A 3 -12.81 -7.74 13.51
N SER A 4 -13.31 -8.40 12.48
CA SER A 4 -12.46 -9.06 11.48
C SER A 4 -12.02 -8.06 10.40
N ARG A 5 -10.71 -7.88 10.24
CA ARG A 5 -10.15 -7.04 9.18
C ARG A 5 -10.45 -7.60 7.79
N ALA A 6 -10.52 -8.91 7.67
CA ALA A 6 -10.96 -9.57 6.44
C ALA A 6 -12.40 -9.20 6.07
N ASN A 7 -13.29 -9.13 7.05
CA ASN A 7 -14.67 -8.69 6.78
C ASN A 7 -14.72 -7.22 6.38
N VAL A 8 -13.96 -6.35 7.03
CA VAL A 8 -13.87 -4.93 6.64
C VAL A 8 -13.33 -4.76 5.22
N ALA A 9 -12.27 -5.47 4.85
CA ALA A 9 -11.72 -5.45 3.49
C ALA A 9 -12.77 -5.92 2.46
N ALA A 10 -13.48 -6.99 2.76
CA ALA A 10 -14.54 -7.50 1.90
C ALA A 10 -15.73 -6.53 1.78
N GLN A 11 -16.13 -5.83 2.86
CA GLN A 11 -17.16 -4.78 2.81
C GLN A 11 -16.74 -3.61 1.91
N ILE A 12 -15.47 -3.23 1.94
CA ILE A 12 -14.94 -2.20 1.05
C ILE A 12 -14.95 -2.70 -0.40
N MET A 13 -14.53 -3.93 -0.66
CA MET A 13 -14.53 -4.52 -2.00
C MET A 13 -15.94 -4.65 -2.57
N GLU A 14 -16.92 -5.06 -1.75
CA GLU A 14 -18.33 -5.08 -2.11
C GLU A 14 -18.85 -3.70 -2.53
N HIS A 15 -18.44 -2.65 -1.79
CA HIS A 15 -18.78 -1.28 -2.17
C HIS A 15 -18.15 -0.90 -3.50
N LEU A 16 -16.86 -1.18 -3.68
CA LEU A 16 -16.15 -0.85 -4.92
C LEU A 16 -16.80 -1.51 -6.14
N CYS A 17 -17.28 -2.74 -6.00
CA CYS A 17 -17.94 -3.47 -7.08
C CYS A 17 -19.41 -3.09 -7.33
N ASN A 18 -20.06 -2.41 -6.38
CA ASN A 18 -21.49 -2.07 -6.48
C ASN A 18 -21.74 -0.57 -6.69
N CYS A 19 -20.72 0.26 -6.70
CA CYS A 19 -20.85 1.70 -6.78
C CYS A 19 -20.38 2.20 -8.15
N ALA A 20 -21.28 2.79 -8.93
CA ALA A 20 -20.99 3.30 -10.27
C ALA A 20 -19.93 4.43 -10.33
N GLU A 21 -19.51 4.96 -9.19
CA GLU A 21 -18.41 5.93 -9.11
C GLU A 21 -17.01 5.26 -9.30
N HIS A 22 -16.96 3.92 -9.44
CA HIS A 22 -15.75 3.12 -9.54
C HIS A 22 -15.77 2.26 -10.78
N GLY A 23 -15.04 2.65 -11.83
CA GLY A 23 -14.86 1.88 -13.04
C GLY A 23 -13.46 1.26 -13.15
N TYR A 24 -13.11 0.81 -14.34
CA TYR A 24 -11.84 0.16 -14.61
C TYR A 24 -10.91 1.04 -15.47
N SER A 25 -9.68 1.25 -15.00
CA SER A 25 -8.59 1.77 -15.82
C SER A 25 -7.25 1.45 -15.16
N GLN A 26 -6.31 0.86 -15.90
CA GLN A 26 -4.94 0.65 -15.40
C GLN A 26 -4.17 1.97 -15.28
N PRO A 27 -4.19 2.88 -16.27
CA PRO A 27 -3.55 4.19 -16.14
C PRO A 27 -4.17 5.06 -15.03
N GLY A 28 -5.49 4.98 -14.84
CA GLY A 28 -6.27 5.75 -13.87
C GLY A 28 -6.56 5.05 -12.54
N ARG A 29 -5.91 3.94 -12.24
CA ARG A 29 -6.25 2.95 -11.18
C ARG A 29 -6.22 3.40 -9.72
N HIS A 30 -5.88 4.65 -9.44
CA HIS A 30 -5.80 5.16 -8.07
C HIS A 30 -6.90 6.17 -7.74
N GLY A 31 -7.92 6.22 -8.57
CA GLY A 31 -9.04 7.14 -8.42
C GLY A 31 -8.70 8.58 -8.79
N THR A 32 -9.66 9.45 -8.58
CA THR A 32 -9.56 10.89 -8.87
C THR A 32 -9.76 11.71 -7.61
N SER A 33 -10.49 12.83 -7.69
CA SER A 33 -10.86 13.67 -6.55
C SER A 33 -12.24 13.28 -6.02
N GLY A 34 -12.46 13.52 -4.73
CA GLY A 34 -13.72 13.19 -4.06
C GLY A 34 -13.69 11.81 -3.40
N HIS A 35 -14.72 11.53 -2.60
CA HIS A 35 -14.82 10.30 -1.82
C HIS A 35 -16.24 9.78 -1.76
N CYS A 36 -16.40 8.45 -1.74
CA CYS A 36 -17.58 7.77 -1.26
C CYS A 36 -17.40 7.41 0.22
N SER A 37 -18.50 7.27 0.96
CA SER A 37 -18.50 6.80 2.34
C SER A 37 -19.00 5.37 2.38
N VAL A 38 -18.23 4.48 2.96
CA VAL A 38 -18.54 3.05 3.10
C VAL A 38 -18.76 2.74 4.57
N GLN A 39 -19.95 2.22 4.91
CA GLN A 39 -20.19 1.71 6.27
C GLN A 39 -19.56 0.34 6.41
N THR A 40 -18.71 0.19 7.41
CA THR A 40 -18.01 -1.06 7.73
C THR A 40 -18.14 -1.39 9.21
N ASP A 41 -17.65 -2.56 9.63
CA ASP A 41 -17.63 -2.96 11.04
C ASP A 41 -16.72 -2.05 11.90
N THR A 42 -15.78 -1.33 11.30
CA THR A 42 -14.93 -0.35 11.98
C THR A 42 -15.49 1.07 11.93
N GLY A 43 -16.67 1.29 11.36
CA GLY A 43 -17.29 2.58 11.16
C GLY A 43 -17.25 3.04 9.70
N ILE A 44 -17.39 4.34 9.49
CA ILE A 44 -17.41 4.91 8.14
C ILE A 44 -15.98 5.09 7.62
N ILE A 45 -15.70 4.45 6.48
CA ILE A 45 -14.44 4.60 5.74
C ILE A 45 -14.67 5.44 4.49
N LYS A 46 -13.75 6.35 4.20
CA LYS A 46 -13.74 7.14 2.96
C LYS A 46 -12.92 6.44 1.89
N VAL A 47 -13.55 6.17 0.75
CA VAL A 47 -12.95 5.57 -0.43
C VAL A 47 -12.90 6.61 -1.54
N THR A 48 -11.75 6.80 -2.18
CA THR A 48 -11.60 7.76 -3.29
C THR A 48 -12.45 7.35 -4.48
N LYS A 49 -13.15 8.29 -5.12
CA LYS A 49 -13.89 8.04 -6.38
C LYS A 49 -12.94 7.80 -7.56
N GLY A 50 -13.46 7.20 -8.63
CA GLY A 50 -12.74 6.96 -9.88
C GLY A 50 -12.27 5.51 -10.03
N ASN A 51 -11.44 5.26 -11.01
CA ASN A 51 -11.14 3.92 -11.50
C ASN A 51 -10.10 3.17 -10.66
N ARG A 52 -10.17 1.84 -10.76
CA ARG A 52 -9.19 0.86 -10.28
C ARG A 52 -8.89 -0.15 -11.36
N ASP A 53 -7.79 -0.86 -11.21
CA ASP A 53 -7.58 -2.16 -11.83
C ASP A 53 -7.80 -3.28 -10.81
N CYS A 54 -7.63 -4.53 -11.22
CA CYS A 54 -7.84 -5.69 -10.34
C CYS A 54 -6.96 -5.62 -9.09
N SER A 55 -5.69 -5.28 -9.24
CA SER A 55 -4.72 -5.28 -8.14
C SER A 55 -4.92 -4.08 -7.20
N SER A 56 -5.13 -2.89 -7.73
CA SER A 56 -5.31 -1.69 -6.90
C SER A 56 -6.61 -1.73 -6.09
N ALA A 57 -7.68 -2.33 -6.62
CA ALA A 57 -8.95 -2.50 -5.89
C ALA A 57 -8.77 -3.41 -4.66
N VAL A 58 -8.17 -4.60 -4.87
CA VAL A 58 -7.92 -5.56 -3.78
C VAL A 58 -6.95 -4.98 -2.74
N CYS A 59 -5.85 -4.36 -3.20
CA CYS A 59 -4.87 -3.75 -2.31
C CYS A 59 -5.46 -2.57 -1.54
N GLU A 60 -6.29 -1.71 -2.16
CA GLU A 60 -6.95 -0.59 -1.47
C GLU A 60 -7.93 -1.07 -0.41
N ALA A 61 -8.70 -2.11 -0.70
CA ALA A 61 -9.63 -2.67 0.28
C ALA A 61 -8.90 -3.14 1.55
N TRP A 62 -7.76 -3.81 1.39
CA TRP A 62 -6.93 -4.23 2.51
C TRP A 62 -6.18 -3.06 3.17
N GLU A 63 -5.61 -2.12 2.41
CA GLU A 63 -4.97 -0.91 2.93
C GLU A 63 -5.91 -0.16 3.87
N LEU A 64 -7.14 0.10 3.42
CA LEU A 64 -8.14 0.81 4.20
C LEU A 64 -8.67 0.00 5.38
N SER A 65 -8.78 -1.31 5.26
CA SER A 65 -9.20 -2.17 6.37
C SER A 65 -8.21 -2.15 7.53
N LEU A 66 -6.92 -1.96 7.24
CA LEU A 66 -5.83 -1.92 8.22
C LEU A 66 -5.55 -0.51 8.76
N ALA A 67 -6.16 0.53 8.18
CA ALA A 67 -5.91 1.91 8.57
C ALA A 67 -6.16 2.13 10.07
N GLY A 68 -5.25 2.85 10.72
CA GLY A 68 -5.29 3.11 12.17
C GLY A 68 -5.00 1.88 13.05
N SER A 69 -4.61 0.75 12.48
CA SER A 69 -4.13 -0.44 13.20
C SER A 69 -2.61 -0.46 13.32
N PRO A 70 -2.01 -1.35 14.14
CA PRO A 70 -0.55 -1.57 14.16
C PRO A 70 0.03 -1.99 12.81
N TYR A 71 -0.80 -2.42 11.89
CA TYR A 71 -0.45 -2.94 10.58
C TYR A 71 -0.73 -1.93 9.45
N ASP A 72 -1.07 -0.68 9.82
CA ASP A 72 -1.28 0.41 8.87
C ASP A 72 -0.01 0.66 8.04
N GLY A 73 -0.18 0.76 6.73
CA GLY A 73 0.92 0.98 5.78
C GLY A 73 1.71 -0.28 5.38
N LEU A 74 1.41 -1.47 5.91
CA LEU A 74 2.04 -2.72 5.45
C LEU A 74 1.52 -3.17 4.08
N ILE A 75 0.26 -2.86 3.78
CA ILE A 75 -0.36 -3.10 2.48
C ILE A 75 -0.59 -1.75 1.81
N THR A 76 -0.29 -1.63 0.53
CA THR A 76 -0.49 -0.40 -0.24
C THR A 76 -1.16 -0.68 -1.58
N ARG A 77 -2.09 0.20 -1.97
CA ARG A 77 -2.77 0.17 -3.28
C ARG A 77 -1.85 0.40 -4.47
N TYR A 78 -0.64 0.88 -4.24
CA TYR A 78 0.36 1.16 -5.29
C TYR A 78 1.19 -0.07 -5.66
N ASN A 79 0.54 -1.25 -5.69
CA ASN A 79 1.14 -2.50 -6.10
C ASN A 79 0.43 -3.06 -7.36
N TRP A 80 0.98 -4.13 -7.92
CA TRP A 80 0.46 -4.85 -9.08
C TRP A 80 0.47 -6.37 -8.79
N THR A 81 -0.18 -7.17 -9.62
CA THR A 81 -0.36 -8.61 -9.35
C THR A 81 0.94 -9.34 -9.04
N GLY A 82 2.00 -9.13 -9.82
CA GLY A 82 3.30 -9.78 -9.60
C GLY A 82 4.04 -9.36 -8.32
N GLY A 83 3.66 -8.24 -7.70
CA GLY A 83 4.22 -7.80 -6.41
C GLY A 83 3.33 -8.13 -5.20
N MET A 84 2.09 -8.58 -5.44
CA MET A 84 1.13 -8.79 -4.35
C MET A 84 1.55 -9.90 -3.40
N ARG A 85 2.00 -11.04 -3.91
CA ARG A 85 2.41 -12.17 -3.06
C ARG A 85 3.51 -11.76 -2.09
N GLU A 86 4.56 -11.11 -2.57
CA GLU A 86 5.66 -10.63 -1.73
C GLU A 86 5.17 -9.66 -0.66
N MET A 87 4.37 -8.67 -1.04
CA MET A 87 3.83 -7.66 -0.12
C MET A 87 2.92 -8.27 0.95
N PHE A 88 1.94 -9.09 0.56
CA PHE A 88 0.96 -9.65 1.48
C PHE A 88 1.60 -10.68 2.43
N VAL A 89 2.40 -11.60 1.91
CA VAL A 89 3.10 -12.59 2.76
C VAL A 89 4.16 -11.92 3.62
N GLY A 90 4.92 -10.97 3.05
CA GLY A 90 5.92 -10.18 3.78
C GLY A 90 5.36 -9.33 4.92
N SER A 91 4.06 -8.97 4.88
CA SER A 91 3.37 -8.28 5.97
C SER A 91 3.23 -9.16 7.23
N GLY A 92 3.36 -10.48 7.11
CA GLY A 92 3.12 -11.45 8.17
C GLY A 92 1.64 -11.62 8.53
N LEU A 93 0.72 -11.04 7.74
CA LEU A 93 -0.73 -11.15 7.92
C LEU A 93 -1.35 -12.23 7.02
N PHE A 94 -0.60 -12.68 6.01
CA PHE A 94 -1.08 -13.63 5.01
C PHE A 94 -0.12 -14.80 4.86
N SER A 95 -0.68 -15.93 4.45
CA SER A 95 0.07 -17.10 4.00
C SER A 95 -0.32 -17.45 2.57
N TRP A 96 0.65 -17.97 1.81
CA TRP A 96 0.40 -18.48 0.47
C TRP A 96 -0.13 -19.90 0.54
N GLN A 97 -1.26 -20.17 -0.10
CA GLN A 97 -1.93 -21.47 -0.08
C GLN A 97 -2.31 -21.93 -1.49
N SER A 98 -2.55 -23.22 -1.63
CA SER A 98 -3.09 -23.80 -2.86
C SER A 98 -4.49 -23.28 -3.13
N VAL A 99 -4.86 -23.20 -4.41
CA VAL A 99 -6.18 -22.76 -4.85
C VAL A 99 -7.28 -23.63 -4.27
N THR A 100 -8.32 -22.98 -3.77
CA THR A 100 -9.56 -23.61 -3.30
C THR A 100 -10.77 -22.80 -3.75
N ALA A 101 -11.85 -23.46 -4.12
CA ALA A 101 -13.10 -22.79 -4.50
C ALA A 101 -13.81 -22.09 -3.31
N ASN A 102 -13.43 -22.42 -2.08
CA ASN A 102 -14.05 -21.91 -0.85
C ASN A 102 -13.04 -21.14 0.01
N ALA A 103 -12.26 -20.25 -0.61
CA ALA A 103 -11.40 -19.36 0.14
C ALA A 103 -12.23 -18.51 1.13
N ALA A 104 -11.66 -18.23 2.29
CA ALA A 104 -12.34 -17.48 3.34
C ALA A 104 -12.63 -16.03 2.87
N ARG A 105 -13.64 -15.40 3.48
CA ARG A 105 -13.97 -14.00 3.20
C ARG A 105 -12.76 -13.10 3.49
N GLY A 106 -12.38 -12.28 2.51
CA GLY A 106 -11.21 -11.42 2.51
C GLY A 106 -9.95 -12.07 1.95
N ASP A 107 -9.89 -13.40 1.76
CA ASP A 107 -8.80 -14.05 1.05
C ASP A 107 -8.71 -13.56 -0.40
N ILE A 108 -7.53 -13.71 -1.01
CA ILE A 108 -7.27 -13.16 -2.33
C ILE A 108 -6.84 -14.29 -3.27
N TYR A 109 -7.60 -14.50 -4.34
CA TYR A 109 -7.18 -15.30 -5.49
C TYR A 109 -6.19 -14.49 -6.31
N LEU A 110 -5.05 -15.08 -6.64
CA LEU A 110 -3.99 -14.40 -7.37
C LEU A 110 -3.49 -15.25 -8.53
N ASP A 111 -3.53 -14.66 -9.71
CA ASP A 111 -2.72 -14.97 -10.89
C ASP A 111 -1.67 -13.85 -10.95
N GLU A 112 -0.41 -14.18 -10.63
CA GLU A 112 0.66 -13.20 -10.46
C GLU A 112 0.97 -12.44 -11.77
N GLU A 113 0.65 -13.05 -12.92
CA GLU A 113 0.88 -12.46 -14.23
C GLU A 113 -0.27 -11.55 -14.69
N ASN A 114 -1.53 -11.95 -14.44
CA ASN A 114 -2.65 -11.36 -15.17
C ASN A 114 -3.74 -10.76 -14.29
N HIS A 115 -4.12 -11.38 -13.16
CA HIS A 115 -5.38 -11.03 -12.51
C HIS A 115 -5.42 -11.33 -11.01
N THR A 116 -6.33 -10.65 -10.32
CA THR A 116 -6.63 -10.93 -8.92
C THR A 116 -8.09 -10.66 -8.59
N ALA A 117 -8.61 -11.37 -7.59
CA ALA A 117 -9.97 -11.22 -7.08
C ALA A 117 -9.97 -11.44 -5.56
N MET A 118 -10.88 -10.77 -4.85
CA MET A 118 -11.09 -11.00 -3.43
C MET A 118 -12.25 -11.97 -3.21
N SER A 119 -12.05 -12.97 -2.37
CA SER A 119 -13.14 -13.81 -1.87
C SER A 119 -14.06 -12.99 -0.96
N LEU A 120 -15.34 -12.98 -1.28
CA LEU A 120 -16.38 -12.35 -0.46
C LEU A 120 -17.07 -13.36 0.46
N GLY A 121 -16.58 -14.60 0.47
CA GLY A 121 -17.21 -15.73 1.17
C GLY A 121 -18.41 -16.30 0.41
N GLY A 122 -18.87 -17.45 0.85
CA GLY A 122 -20.05 -18.12 0.25
C GLY A 122 -19.88 -18.45 -1.23
N GLY A 123 -18.65 -18.67 -1.70
CA GLY A 123 -18.37 -18.95 -3.10
C GLY A 123 -18.49 -17.73 -4.03
N LYS A 124 -18.51 -16.51 -3.49
CA LYS A 124 -18.53 -15.27 -4.28
C LYS A 124 -17.14 -14.61 -4.30
N ILE A 125 -16.85 -13.96 -5.41
CA ILE A 125 -15.67 -13.11 -5.57
C ILE A 125 -16.06 -11.71 -6.03
N GLY A 126 -15.27 -10.71 -5.61
CA GLY A 126 -15.32 -9.34 -6.14
C GLY A 126 -14.05 -9.06 -6.92
N HIS A 127 -14.16 -8.46 -8.09
CA HIS A 127 -13.03 -8.11 -8.93
C HIS A 127 -13.31 -6.98 -9.93
N PHE A 128 -12.24 -6.42 -10.50
CA PHE A 128 -12.26 -5.45 -11.58
C PHE A 128 -11.67 -6.10 -12.83
N THR A 129 -12.33 -6.06 -13.97
CA THR A 129 -12.01 -6.92 -15.13
C THR A 129 -11.56 -6.20 -16.38
N GLY A 130 -12.11 -5.04 -16.71
CA GLY A 130 -11.78 -4.30 -17.91
C GLY A 130 -12.65 -3.05 -18.05
N SER A 131 -12.23 -2.12 -18.90
CA SER A 131 -12.97 -0.88 -19.15
C SER A 131 -14.30 -1.11 -19.90
N GLU A 132 -15.08 -0.06 -20.08
CA GLU A 132 -16.32 -0.03 -20.87
C GLU A 132 -16.14 -0.56 -22.29
N THR A 133 -14.94 -0.47 -22.84
CA THR A 133 -14.58 -1.00 -24.18
C THR A 133 -13.95 -2.39 -24.13
N GLY A 134 -13.77 -2.97 -22.94
CA GLY A 134 -13.06 -4.23 -22.71
C GLY A 134 -11.54 -4.10 -22.75
N GLY A 135 -11.01 -2.87 -22.77
CA GLY A 135 -9.58 -2.56 -22.75
C GLY A 135 -9.04 -2.32 -21.34
N ILE A 136 -7.83 -1.79 -21.29
CA ILE A 136 -7.11 -1.48 -20.05
C ILE A 136 -7.24 -0.02 -19.61
N ASP A 137 -7.78 0.84 -20.44
CA ASP A 137 -7.99 2.25 -20.19
C ASP A 137 -9.48 2.58 -20.34
N GLY A 138 -10.06 3.23 -19.34
CA GLY A 138 -11.48 3.54 -19.27
C GLY A 138 -11.75 4.92 -18.68
N GLU A 139 -12.94 5.44 -19.01
CA GLU A 139 -13.43 6.69 -18.46
C GLU A 139 -13.72 6.57 -16.95
N PRO A 140 -13.71 7.66 -16.18
CA PRO A 140 -14.00 7.62 -14.75
C PRO A 140 -15.41 7.11 -14.42
N GLY A 141 -15.50 6.10 -13.55
CA GLY A 141 -16.74 5.45 -13.14
C GLY A 141 -17.07 4.21 -13.98
N ASP A 142 -18.08 3.44 -13.56
CA ASP A 142 -18.56 2.25 -14.27
C ASP A 142 -19.70 2.63 -15.22
N GLN A 143 -19.42 2.66 -16.53
CA GLN A 143 -20.38 3.01 -17.58
C GLN A 143 -21.25 1.85 -17.99
N THR A 144 -20.81 0.63 -17.78
CA THR A 144 -21.46 -0.59 -18.29
C THR A 144 -22.13 -1.42 -17.21
N GLY A 145 -21.81 -1.17 -15.93
CA GLY A 145 -22.19 -2.05 -14.82
C GLY A 145 -21.44 -3.39 -14.84
N ARG A 146 -20.29 -3.47 -15.57
CA ARG A 146 -19.51 -4.69 -15.77
C ARG A 146 -18.01 -4.51 -15.62
N GLU A 147 -17.55 -3.31 -15.43
CA GLU A 147 -16.12 -2.98 -15.26
C GLU A 147 -15.57 -3.53 -13.95
N SER A 148 -16.47 -3.62 -12.97
CA SER A 148 -16.29 -4.39 -11.76
C SER A 148 -17.50 -5.27 -11.50
N SER A 149 -17.34 -6.38 -10.80
CA SER A 149 -18.47 -7.27 -10.54
C SER A 149 -18.28 -8.12 -9.29
N ILE A 150 -19.42 -8.51 -8.71
CA ILE A 150 -19.53 -9.60 -7.75
C ILE A 150 -20.16 -10.78 -8.47
N GLN A 151 -19.45 -11.90 -8.53
CA GLN A 151 -19.93 -13.09 -9.21
C GLN A 151 -19.59 -14.36 -8.43
N ASP A 152 -20.11 -15.51 -8.92
CA ASP A 152 -19.71 -16.80 -8.40
C ASP A 152 -18.24 -17.07 -8.70
N TYR A 153 -17.57 -17.77 -7.78
CA TYR A 153 -16.21 -18.23 -8.01
C TYR A 153 -16.14 -19.04 -9.32
N TYR A 154 -15.12 -18.81 -10.09
CA TYR A 154 -14.80 -19.59 -11.28
C TYR A 154 -13.38 -20.17 -11.18
N CYS A 155 -13.18 -21.33 -11.80
CA CYS A 155 -11.87 -21.94 -11.90
C CYS A 155 -11.05 -21.20 -12.98
N GLY A 156 -10.38 -20.12 -12.56
CA GLY A 156 -9.46 -19.33 -13.39
C GLY A 156 -8.05 -19.87 -13.34
N SER A 157 -7.12 -19.15 -13.97
CA SER A 157 -5.68 -19.44 -13.97
C SER A 157 -5.00 -18.97 -12.67
N TRP A 158 -5.61 -19.24 -11.52
CA TRP A 158 -5.07 -18.81 -10.23
C TRP A 158 -3.82 -19.59 -9.87
N ASP A 159 -2.73 -18.90 -9.53
CA ASP A 159 -1.49 -19.52 -9.02
C ASP A 159 -1.64 -19.95 -7.55
N GLY A 160 -2.49 -19.26 -6.80
CA GLY A 160 -2.75 -19.56 -5.40
C GLY A 160 -3.73 -18.62 -4.73
N VAL A 161 -3.79 -18.77 -3.42
CA VAL A 161 -4.62 -17.94 -2.53
C VAL A 161 -3.73 -17.31 -1.46
N LEU A 162 -3.85 -15.99 -1.30
CA LEU A 162 -3.32 -15.29 -0.15
C LEU A 162 -4.37 -15.39 0.96
N HIS A 163 -4.11 -16.25 1.93
CA HIS A 163 -5.01 -16.51 3.04
C HIS A 163 -4.68 -15.62 4.24
N TYR A 164 -5.66 -14.88 4.72
CA TYR A 164 -5.52 -14.01 5.89
C TYR A 164 -5.56 -14.82 7.19
N ASN A 165 -4.58 -14.60 8.07
CA ASN A 165 -4.37 -15.40 9.28
C ASN A 165 -5.08 -14.87 10.55
N GLY A 166 -5.89 -13.81 10.45
CA GLY A 166 -6.63 -13.24 11.59
C GLY A 166 -5.80 -12.36 12.54
N LYS A 167 -4.50 -12.22 12.32
CA LYS A 167 -3.57 -11.56 13.26
C LYS A 167 -3.87 -10.08 13.50
N ALA A 168 -4.48 -9.39 12.53
CA ALA A 168 -4.87 -7.99 12.69
C ALA A 168 -6.30 -7.80 13.20
N ASP A 169 -7.03 -8.88 13.49
CA ASP A 169 -8.38 -8.81 14.00
C ASP A 169 -8.38 -8.26 15.44
N VAL A 170 -9.31 -7.34 15.72
CA VAL A 170 -9.48 -6.80 17.05
C VAL A 170 -10.44 -7.74 17.79
N GLY A 171 -9.89 -8.61 18.64
CA GLY A 171 -10.69 -9.41 19.56
C GLY A 171 -11.47 -8.52 20.50
N SER A 172 -12.59 -9.04 21.07
CA SER A 172 -13.13 -8.51 22.32
C SER A 172 -12.06 -8.77 23.39
N ALA A 173 -11.04 -7.94 23.44
CA ALA A 173 -10.20 -7.83 24.59
C ALA A 173 -11.13 -7.34 25.70
N SER A 174 -11.44 -8.22 26.66
CA SER A 174 -11.84 -7.78 28.00
C SER A 174 -10.89 -6.65 28.36
N THR A 175 -11.42 -5.44 28.45
CA THR A 175 -10.75 -4.28 29.03
C THR A 175 -10.07 -4.74 30.30
N PRO A 176 -8.74 -4.67 30.42
CA PRO A 176 -8.14 -4.86 31.72
C PRO A 176 -8.54 -3.64 32.56
N THR A 177 -9.58 -3.80 33.39
CA THR A 177 -9.86 -2.91 34.49
C THR A 177 -8.80 -3.18 35.54
N GLY A 178 -7.64 -2.56 35.35
CA GLY A 178 -6.52 -2.66 36.28
C GLY A 178 -5.73 -1.37 36.23
N SER A 179 -6.03 -0.46 37.15
CA SER A 179 -5.22 0.70 37.47
C SER A 179 -3.89 0.22 38.08
N GLY A 180 -2.89 -0.01 37.21
CA GLY A 180 -1.52 -0.33 37.57
C GLY A 180 -0.68 -0.36 36.31
N ALA A 181 0.49 0.30 36.30
CA ALA A 181 1.43 0.21 35.22
C ALA A 181 1.73 -1.27 34.89
N PRO A 182 1.74 -1.67 33.60
CA PRO A 182 1.92 -3.07 33.25
C PRO A 182 3.30 -3.57 33.71
N SER A 183 3.30 -4.67 34.49
CA SER A 183 4.51 -5.35 34.93
C SER A 183 5.08 -6.22 33.80
N GLY A 184 6.39 -6.28 33.70
CA GLY A 184 7.15 -7.00 32.68
C GLY A 184 8.38 -6.21 32.25
N ASP A 185 9.35 -6.87 31.63
CA ASP A 185 10.46 -6.14 31.04
C ASP A 185 10.03 -5.42 29.75
N VAL A 186 10.87 -4.51 29.28
CA VAL A 186 10.56 -3.68 28.09
C VAL A 186 10.36 -4.53 26.85
N SER A 187 11.14 -5.61 26.68
CA SER A 187 11.06 -6.51 25.52
C SER A 187 9.78 -7.35 25.56
N GLU A 188 9.37 -7.80 26.75
CA GLU A 188 8.10 -8.53 26.93
C GLU A 188 6.91 -7.61 26.64
N LEU A 189 6.91 -6.39 27.17
CA LEU A 189 5.88 -5.40 26.88
C LEU A 189 5.85 -5.01 25.41
N ALA A 190 7.01 -4.88 24.77
CA ALA A 190 7.10 -4.61 23.34
C ALA A 190 6.51 -5.75 22.50
N ALA A 191 6.77 -7.01 22.85
CA ALA A 191 6.16 -8.16 22.21
C ALA A 191 4.62 -8.16 22.35
N ARG A 192 4.11 -7.79 23.54
CA ARG A 192 2.67 -7.65 23.80
C ARG A 192 2.04 -6.46 23.06
N VAL A 193 2.79 -5.35 22.90
CA VAL A 193 2.38 -4.23 22.02
C VAL A 193 2.27 -4.69 20.58
N ILE A 194 3.26 -5.46 20.11
CA ILE A 194 3.27 -6.03 18.73
C ILE A 194 2.11 -7.02 18.56
N ALA A 195 1.77 -7.78 19.62
CA ALA A 195 0.60 -8.64 19.65
C ALA A 195 -0.75 -7.88 19.72
N GLY A 196 -0.72 -6.54 19.89
CA GLY A 196 -1.92 -5.69 19.91
C GLY A 196 -2.61 -5.57 21.28
N GLU A 197 -2.04 -6.09 22.37
CA GLU A 197 -2.68 -6.16 23.70
C GLU A 197 -2.97 -4.78 24.30
N PHE A 198 -2.22 -3.75 23.93
CA PHE A 198 -2.34 -2.39 24.49
C PHE A 198 -3.09 -1.41 23.58
N GLY A 199 -3.72 -1.90 22.47
CA GLY A 199 -4.39 -1.02 21.52
C GLY A 199 -3.44 -0.08 20.78
N ASN A 200 -3.95 1.06 20.26
CA ASN A 200 -3.20 1.99 19.41
C ASN A 200 -3.32 3.44 19.89
N GLY A 201 -2.37 4.28 19.48
CA GLY A 201 -2.40 5.72 19.73
C GLY A 201 -2.57 6.05 21.20
N ASP A 202 -3.60 6.84 21.53
CA ASP A 202 -3.86 7.30 22.89
C ASP A 202 -4.26 6.16 23.85
N ALA A 203 -4.93 5.10 23.36
CA ALA A 203 -5.24 3.92 24.15
C ALA A 203 -3.97 3.20 24.60
N ARG A 204 -2.97 3.04 23.72
CA ARG A 204 -1.67 2.46 24.06
C ARG A 204 -0.89 3.34 25.04
N LYS A 205 -0.90 4.66 24.84
CA LYS A 205 -0.26 5.59 25.79
C LYS A 205 -0.87 5.49 27.17
N ALA A 206 -2.21 5.46 27.25
CA ALA A 206 -2.93 5.33 28.52
C ALA A 206 -2.65 3.97 29.19
N ALA A 207 -2.59 2.88 28.42
CA ALA A 207 -2.36 1.54 28.93
C ALA A 207 -0.92 1.32 29.41
N LEU A 208 0.08 1.93 28.77
CA LEU A 208 1.49 1.81 29.12
C LEU A 208 1.95 2.89 30.11
N GLY A 209 1.20 4.01 30.22
CA GLY A 209 1.54 5.11 31.11
C GLY A 209 2.96 5.63 30.88
N ASP A 210 3.71 5.82 31.98
CA ASP A 210 5.09 6.33 31.96
C ASP A 210 6.07 5.40 31.20
N ARG A 211 5.67 4.16 30.95
CA ARG A 211 6.48 3.18 30.21
C ARG A 211 6.30 3.26 28.69
N TYR A 212 5.39 4.11 28.21
CA TYR A 212 5.07 4.18 26.77
C TYR A 212 6.29 4.40 25.90
N ASP A 213 7.13 5.38 26.22
CA ASP A 213 8.26 5.78 25.36
C ASP A 213 9.32 4.69 25.27
N GLU A 214 9.67 4.04 26.40
CA GLU A 214 10.65 2.95 26.42
C GLU A 214 10.15 1.69 25.68
N VAL A 215 8.88 1.33 25.89
CA VAL A 215 8.26 0.17 25.22
C VAL A 215 8.09 0.43 23.72
N GLN A 216 7.68 1.65 23.33
CA GLN A 216 7.54 2.01 21.92
C GLN A 216 8.89 2.03 21.20
N ALA A 217 9.97 2.45 21.87
CA ALA A 217 11.33 2.38 21.34
C ALA A 217 11.74 0.92 21.08
N GLU A 218 11.41 0.01 21.98
CA GLU A 218 11.71 -1.42 21.83
C GLU A 218 10.85 -2.07 20.74
N VAL A 219 9.56 -1.73 20.65
CA VAL A 219 8.68 -2.13 19.53
C VAL A 219 9.29 -1.75 18.21
N ASN A 220 9.72 -0.50 18.09
CA ASN A 220 10.38 -0.02 16.88
C ASN A 220 11.69 -0.77 16.59
N ARG A 221 12.47 -1.11 17.63
CA ARG A 221 13.69 -1.91 17.51
C ARG A 221 13.39 -3.32 16.99
N ILE A 222 12.38 -4.00 17.52
CA ILE A 222 11.99 -5.36 17.12
C ILE A 222 11.47 -5.38 15.68
N LEU A 223 10.60 -4.44 15.33
CA LEU A 223 9.98 -4.38 14.00
C LEU A 223 10.95 -3.93 12.90
N LEU A 224 12.01 -3.23 13.25
CA LEU A 224 13.01 -2.71 12.30
C LEU A 224 14.30 -3.54 12.23
N GLY A 225 14.34 -4.73 12.89
CA GLY A 225 15.50 -5.63 12.86
C GLY A 225 16.69 -5.11 13.65
N GLY A 226 16.69 -5.41 14.94
CA GLY A 226 17.54 -4.87 16.00
C GLY A 226 19.02 -4.62 15.70
N SER A 227 19.45 -3.43 16.08
CA SER A 227 20.75 -3.14 16.66
C SER A 227 20.63 -2.03 17.68
N SER A 228 21.26 -2.23 18.82
CA SER A 228 21.20 -1.40 20.02
C SER A 228 21.63 0.05 19.76
N GLY A 229 20.82 1.01 20.19
CA GLY A 229 21.23 2.41 20.34
C GLY A 229 20.32 3.37 19.58
N GLY A 230 19.56 4.19 20.33
CA GLY A 230 18.62 5.20 19.85
C GLY A 230 19.14 6.12 18.76
N SER A 231 19.04 5.68 17.57
CA SER A 231 19.04 6.46 16.34
C SER A 231 18.23 5.62 15.36
N TYR A 232 17.15 6.17 14.86
CA TYR A 232 16.53 5.63 13.65
C TYR A 232 17.64 5.44 12.63
N ASP A 233 17.76 4.22 12.06
CA ASP A 233 18.76 4.01 11.02
C ASP A 233 18.34 4.80 9.78
N VAL A 234 18.66 6.09 9.81
CA VAL A 234 18.46 7.04 8.72
C VAL A 234 19.14 6.50 7.45
N ASP A 235 20.22 5.72 7.61
CA ASP A 235 20.93 5.05 6.52
C ASP A 235 20.08 3.99 5.86
N ALA A 236 19.46 3.09 6.63
CA ALA A 236 18.57 2.07 6.08
C ALA A 236 17.37 2.70 5.38
N MET A 237 16.74 3.70 6.00
CA MET A 237 15.65 4.44 5.37
C MET A 237 16.10 5.18 4.10
N ALA A 238 17.28 5.79 4.11
CA ALA A 238 17.83 6.47 2.94
C ALA A 238 18.09 5.50 1.78
N ARG A 239 18.61 4.30 2.04
CA ARG A 239 18.80 3.25 1.03
C ARG A 239 17.47 2.78 0.42
N ARG A 240 16.42 2.63 1.24
CA ARG A 240 15.07 2.28 0.79
C ARG A 240 14.43 3.41 -0.03
N VAL A 241 14.70 4.67 0.31
CA VAL A 241 14.32 5.83 -0.52
C VAL A 241 15.02 5.78 -1.88
N ILE A 242 16.32 5.46 -1.90
CA ILE A 242 17.11 5.29 -3.15
C ILE A 242 16.57 4.13 -3.98
N ALA A 243 16.13 3.04 -3.34
CA ALA A 243 15.46 1.91 -3.99
C ALA A 243 14.05 2.24 -4.51
N GLY A 244 13.51 3.45 -4.22
CA GLY A 244 12.22 3.89 -4.72
C GLY A 244 11.01 3.53 -3.84
N GLU A 245 11.20 2.86 -2.70
CA GLU A 245 10.13 2.33 -1.86
C GLU A 245 9.19 3.41 -1.26
N PHE A 246 9.65 4.64 -1.16
CA PHE A 246 8.89 5.76 -0.60
C PHE A 246 8.26 6.68 -1.66
N GLY A 247 8.31 6.31 -2.94
CA GLY A 247 7.84 7.18 -4.02
C GLY A 247 8.66 8.46 -4.18
N ASN A 248 8.09 9.49 -4.83
CA ASN A 248 8.77 10.74 -5.14
C ASN A 248 7.99 11.97 -4.65
N GLY A 249 8.69 13.10 -4.48
CA GLY A 249 8.08 14.41 -4.19
C GLY A 249 7.25 14.40 -2.91
N ASP A 250 5.99 14.85 -3.01
CA ASP A 250 5.08 14.99 -1.86
C ASP A 250 4.63 13.67 -1.27
N GLU A 251 4.60 12.59 -2.07
CA GLU A 251 4.32 11.25 -1.56
C GLU A 251 5.42 10.78 -0.61
N ARG A 252 6.69 10.98 -0.99
CA ARG A 252 7.83 10.68 -0.12
C ARG A 252 7.77 11.50 1.17
N LYS A 253 7.44 12.78 1.10
CA LYS A 253 7.26 13.64 2.28
C LYS A 253 6.19 13.10 3.21
N ARG A 254 5.03 12.73 2.66
CA ARG A 254 3.91 12.19 3.43
C ARG A 254 4.28 10.87 4.11
N ARG A 255 4.95 9.95 3.40
CA ARG A 255 5.33 8.63 3.94
C ARG A 255 6.43 8.70 4.98
N LEU A 256 7.36 9.63 4.85
CA LEU A 256 8.45 9.83 5.79
C LEU A 256 8.06 10.74 6.98
N GLY A 257 7.02 11.56 6.82
CA GLY A 257 6.54 12.49 7.85
C GLY A 257 7.69 13.38 8.38
N ASP A 258 7.77 13.51 9.71
CA ASP A 258 8.80 14.32 10.38
C ASP A 258 10.24 13.86 10.09
N ARG A 259 10.40 12.63 9.61
CA ARG A 259 11.70 12.04 9.25
C ARG A 259 12.22 12.47 7.88
N TYR A 260 11.34 13.05 7.04
CA TYR A 260 11.66 13.40 5.66
C TYR A 260 12.99 14.16 5.53
N SER A 261 13.16 15.21 6.33
CA SER A 261 14.35 16.08 6.25
C SER A 261 15.64 15.33 6.59
N ALA A 262 15.63 14.48 7.62
CA ALA A 262 16.79 13.71 8.03
C ALA A 262 17.14 12.62 7.02
N VAL A 263 16.12 11.87 6.56
CA VAL A 263 16.30 10.80 5.57
C VAL A 263 16.73 11.37 4.21
N GLN A 264 16.10 12.45 3.75
CA GLN A 264 16.45 13.07 2.47
C GLN A 264 17.89 13.63 2.47
N ARG A 265 18.33 14.24 3.57
CA ARG A 265 19.72 14.64 3.73
C ARG A 265 20.67 13.45 3.59
N ARG A 266 20.35 12.33 4.24
CA ARG A 266 21.17 11.13 4.18
C ARG A 266 21.17 10.48 2.80
N VAL A 267 20.03 10.49 2.10
CA VAL A 267 19.96 10.11 0.67
C VAL A 267 20.97 10.91 -0.15
N ASN A 268 20.98 12.22 0.01
CA ASN A 268 21.92 13.08 -0.73
C ASN A 268 23.37 12.76 -0.38
N GLU A 269 23.71 12.58 0.91
CA GLU A 269 25.05 12.19 1.36
C GLU A 269 25.51 10.84 0.77
N ILE A 270 24.62 9.83 0.72
CA ILE A 270 24.92 8.52 0.14
C ILE A 270 25.16 8.66 -1.37
N LEU A 271 24.32 9.41 -2.07
CA LEU A 271 24.46 9.64 -3.50
C LEU A 271 25.74 10.42 -3.82
N ASP A 272 26.09 11.43 -3.03
CA ASP A 272 27.33 12.20 -3.16
C ASP A 272 28.57 11.32 -2.91
N ALA A 273 28.54 10.48 -1.87
CA ALA A 273 29.66 9.59 -1.51
C ALA A 273 29.88 8.45 -2.52
N THR A 274 28.83 8.01 -3.22
CA THR A 274 28.92 6.96 -4.25
C THR A 274 29.27 7.52 -5.64
N GLY A 275 29.48 8.83 -5.75
CA GLY A 275 29.66 9.51 -7.05
C GLY A 275 28.38 9.56 -7.89
N ALA A 276 27.29 8.97 -7.39
CA ALA A 276 25.98 9.00 -8.02
C ALA A 276 25.22 10.32 -7.78
N GLY A 277 25.65 11.12 -6.80
CA GLY A 277 25.12 12.46 -6.50
C GLY A 277 25.75 13.56 -7.38
N SER A 278 26.85 13.26 -8.07
CA SER A 278 27.49 14.14 -9.07
C SER A 278 26.87 14.02 -10.45
N THR A 279 25.88 13.17 -10.66
CA THR A 279 24.87 13.32 -11.65
C THR A 279 23.66 14.00 -10.97
N SER A 280 23.72 15.32 -10.76
CA SER A 280 22.59 16.11 -11.27
C SER A 280 22.36 15.48 -12.64
N MET A 281 21.32 14.65 -12.76
CA MET A 281 20.96 14.09 -14.05
C MET A 281 20.92 15.33 -14.95
N ASP A 282 21.93 15.44 -15.82
CA ASP A 282 22.19 16.67 -16.54
C ASP A 282 21.01 16.79 -17.50
N VAL A 283 19.95 17.42 -17.00
CA VAL A 283 18.72 17.68 -17.77
C VAL A 283 19.11 18.34 -19.09
N ASP A 284 20.20 19.11 -19.10
CA ASP A 284 20.76 19.70 -20.28
C ASP A 284 21.38 18.66 -21.22
N ALA A 285 22.12 17.68 -20.69
CA ALA A 285 22.65 16.57 -21.49
C ALA A 285 21.51 15.68 -22.04
N MET A 286 20.51 15.37 -21.23
CA MET A 286 19.32 14.64 -21.67
C MET A 286 18.52 15.43 -22.70
N ALA A 287 18.35 16.74 -22.52
CA ALA A 287 17.67 17.58 -23.50
C ALA A 287 18.42 17.64 -24.82
N ARG A 288 19.76 17.78 -24.82
CA ARG A 288 20.59 17.68 -26.03
C ARG A 288 20.49 16.31 -26.69
N ALA A 289 20.44 15.22 -25.92
CA ALA A 289 20.26 13.87 -26.44
C ALA A 289 18.85 13.69 -27.07
N VAL A 290 17.81 14.29 -26.49
CA VAL A 290 16.48 14.36 -27.10
C VAL A 290 16.50 15.12 -28.43
N ILE A 291 17.19 16.27 -28.50
CA ILE A 291 17.34 17.08 -29.71
C ILE A 291 18.07 16.29 -30.79
N ARG A 292 19.08 15.49 -30.45
CA ARG A 292 19.77 14.59 -31.39
C ARG A 292 18.92 13.40 -31.83
N GLY A 293 17.80 13.10 -31.16
CA GLY A 293 16.93 11.99 -31.49
C GLY A 293 17.21 10.69 -30.74
N ASP A 294 18.15 10.67 -29.79
CA ASP A 294 18.58 9.47 -29.04
C ASP A 294 17.46 8.80 -28.25
N TYR A 295 16.42 9.54 -27.89
CA TYR A 295 15.25 9.08 -27.14
C TYR A 295 14.01 8.78 -28.02
N GLY A 296 14.13 8.86 -29.35
CA GLY A 296 13.00 8.70 -30.29
C GLY A 296 11.98 9.84 -30.17
N ASN A 297 10.74 9.61 -30.64
CA ASN A 297 9.68 10.62 -30.72
C ASN A 297 8.40 10.15 -29.98
N GLY A 298 7.55 11.09 -29.58
CA GLY A 298 6.24 10.83 -29.03
C GLY A 298 6.27 9.88 -27.83
N GLU A 299 5.52 8.78 -27.90
CA GLU A 299 5.37 7.80 -26.82
C GLU A 299 6.68 7.07 -26.50
N GLU A 300 7.53 6.80 -27.49
CA GLU A 300 8.83 6.18 -27.25
C GLU A 300 9.72 7.08 -26.40
N ARG A 301 9.73 8.39 -26.66
CA ARG A 301 10.44 9.37 -25.84
C ARG A 301 9.90 9.40 -24.42
N ARG A 302 8.56 9.38 -24.25
CA ARG A 302 7.94 9.32 -22.91
C ARG A 302 8.36 8.08 -22.15
N ARG A 303 8.32 6.92 -22.79
CA ARG A 303 8.70 5.65 -22.17
C ARG A 303 10.17 5.63 -21.76
N ARG A 304 11.07 6.11 -22.63
CA ARG A 304 12.52 6.10 -22.36
C ARG A 304 12.95 7.13 -21.30
N LEU A 305 12.30 8.28 -21.25
CA LEU A 305 12.58 9.32 -20.27
C LEU A 305 11.84 9.09 -18.94
N GLY A 306 10.76 8.32 -18.93
CA GLY A 306 9.97 8.02 -17.74
C GLY A 306 9.58 9.28 -16.96
N SER A 307 9.84 9.29 -15.66
CA SER A 307 9.54 10.44 -14.79
C SER A 307 10.28 11.74 -15.15
N TYR A 308 11.33 11.67 -15.97
CA TYR A 308 12.09 12.84 -16.43
C TYR A 308 11.49 13.51 -17.65
N TYR A 309 10.52 12.90 -18.31
CA TYR A 309 9.94 13.41 -19.56
C TYR A 309 9.55 14.88 -19.48
N SER A 310 8.79 15.27 -18.46
CA SER A 310 8.27 16.63 -18.34
C SER A 310 9.36 17.69 -18.14
N ILE A 311 10.37 17.40 -17.31
CA ILE A 311 11.45 18.34 -17.03
C ILE A 311 12.42 18.45 -18.21
N VAL A 312 12.74 17.30 -18.85
CA VAL A 312 13.60 17.27 -20.03
C VAL A 312 12.92 17.92 -21.24
N GLN A 313 11.62 17.65 -21.45
CA GLN A 313 10.88 18.27 -22.55
C GLN A 313 10.77 19.80 -22.41
N ARG A 314 10.56 20.29 -21.20
CA ARG A 314 10.60 21.73 -20.93
C ARG A 314 11.96 22.31 -21.30
N ARG A 315 13.04 21.64 -20.90
CA ARG A 315 14.40 22.09 -21.20
C ARG A 315 14.72 22.04 -22.70
N VAL A 316 14.22 21.03 -23.42
CA VAL A 316 14.28 20.96 -24.88
C VAL A 316 13.62 22.20 -25.51
N ASN A 317 12.42 22.54 -25.05
CA ASN A 317 11.69 23.71 -25.58
C ASN A 317 12.45 25.04 -25.31
N GLU A 318 13.06 25.18 -24.11
CA GLU A 318 13.90 26.33 -23.77
C GLU A 318 15.17 26.42 -24.64
N MET A 319 15.75 25.29 -25.05
CA MET A 319 16.96 25.25 -25.89
C MET A 319 16.64 25.48 -27.38
N LEU A 320 15.40 25.30 -27.82
CA LEU A 320 14.96 25.50 -29.21
C LEU A 320 14.23 26.84 -29.44
N SER A 321 13.91 27.58 -28.34
CA SER A 321 13.33 28.91 -28.40
C SER A 321 14.41 29.99 -28.45
#